data_fd17c64c8e7869c2c8129d14e6f712d7
#
_entry.id   fd17c64c8e7869c2c8129d14e6f712d7
#
_cell.length_a   1.000
_cell.length_b   1.000
_cell.length_c   1.000
_cell.angle_alpha   90.00
_cell.angle_beta   90.00
_cell.angle_gamma   90.00
#
_symmetry.space_group_name_H-M   'P 1'
#
loop_
_entity.id
_entity.type
_entity.pdbx_description
1 polymer ?
#
loop_
_entity_poly.entity_id
_entity_poly.type
_entity_poly.pdbx_seq_one_letter_code
_entity_poly.pdbx_strand_id
1 'polypeptide(L)'
;MATTAAALSCLRTHAPKARPQVALLLGSGWGGVTSHLVDSERFPYANLPGFPQASVAGHAGELWLGRIGAVEVAVLSGRQHGYETGAVDGMAVPLRTLHALGCKFLVQTNAAGSLNADMGPGSLMLVADHINMVQRSPLVGATGSERFVGMADAYDRSLRLAARQVANRLGVKLFEGVYLWCLGPQFETPAEIRAFRALGADAVGMSTVPETILARHAGMRVLALSLITNLAAGMSGEQLSHALTLAQAQLASDKASRLLAAIVSSLSLAGDGSAAP
;
A
#
# COMPACT_ATOMS: atom_id res chain seq x y z
N MET A 1 2.74 1.01 22.39
CA MET A 1 3.14 -0.40 22.63
C MET A 1 2.01 -1.24 23.26
N ALA A 2 1.35 -0.80 24.32
CA ALA A 2 0.24 -1.55 24.94
C ALA A 2 -0.89 -1.92 23.96
N THR A 3 -1.28 -1.01 23.07
CA THR A 3 -2.35 -1.23 22.08
C THR A 3 -1.99 -2.27 21.02
N THR A 4 -0.74 -2.27 20.54
CA THR A 4 -0.23 -3.30 19.60
C THR A 4 -0.24 -4.69 20.25
N ALA A 5 0.17 -4.79 21.52
CA ALA A 5 0.14 -6.05 22.28
C ALA A 5 -1.30 -6.57 22.48
N ALA A 6 -2.26 -5.67 22.75
CA ALA A 6 -3.66 -6.03 22.86
C ALA A 6 -4.26 -6.55 21.55
N ALA A 7 -3.97 -5.87 20.42
CA ALA A 7 -4.41 -6.32 19.11
C ALA A 7 -3.80 -7.67 18.72
N LEU A 8 -2.50 -7.86 18.98
CA LEU A 8 -1.81 -9.12 18.72
C LEU A 8 -2.40 -10.26 19.58
N SER A 9 -2.68 -10.02 20.86
CA SER A 9 -3.31 -10.99 21.75
C SER A 9 -4.71 -11.39 21.25
N CYS A 10 -5.50 -10.40 20.81
CA CYS A 10 -6.81 -10.63 20.22
C CYS A 10 -6.72 -11.55 18.99
N LEU A 11 -5.82 -11.26 18.05
CA LEU A 11 -5.64 -12.09 16.85
C LEU A 11 -5.14 -13.49 17.18
N ARG A 12 -4.19 -13.64 18.11
CA ARG A 12 -3.69 -14.96 18.53
C ARG A 12 -4.75 -15.81 19.22
N THR A 13 -5.69 -15.18 19.90
CA THR A 13 -6.82 -15.89 20.54
C THR A 13 -7.81 -16.41 19.51
N HIS A 14 -8.16 -15.59 18.50
CA HIS A 14 -9.19 -15.93 17.52
C HIS A 14 -8.63 -16.73 16.34
N ALA A 15 -7.39 -16.46 15.92
CA ALA A 15 -6.70 -17.15 14.83
C ALA A 15 -5.34 -17.74 15.30
N PRO A 16 -5.33 -18.72 16.22
CA PRO A 16 -4.10 -19.20 16.89
C PRO A 16 -3.12 -19.89 15.94
N LYS A 17 -3.60 -20.35 14.79
CA LYS A 17 -2.78 -21.03 13.77
C LYS A 17 -2.25 -20.10 12.68
N ALA A 18 -2.75 -18.88 12.57
CA ALA A 18 -2.33 -17.95 11.50
C ALA A 18 -0.85 -17.54 11.67
N ARG A 19 -0.10 -17.64 10.58
CA ARG A 19 1.33 -17.26 10.51
C ARG A 19 1.59 -16.47 9.23
N PRO A 20 0.90 -15.35 9.01
CA PRO A 20 1.03 -14.61 7.76
C PRO A 20 2.45 -14.09 7.60
N GLN A 21 3.00 -14.26 6.40
CA GLN A 21 4.32 -13.75 6.03
C GLN A 21 4.23 -12.43 5.30
N VAL A 22 3.10 -12.16 4.65
CA VAL A 22 2.86 -10.98 3.83
C VAL A 22 1.66 -10.21 4.38
N ALA A 23 1.87 -8.94 4.70
CA ALA A 23 0.80 -7.98 4.92
C ALA A 23 0.44 -7.34 3.57
N LEU A 24 -0.84 -7.39 3.19
CA LEU A 24 -1.38 -6.63 2.06
C LEU A 24 -2.14 -5.43 2.59
N LEU A 25 -1.85 -4.23 2.11
CA LEU A 25 -2.61 -3.03 2.45
C LEU A 25 -3.29 -2.49 1.19
N LEU A 26 -4.60 -2.70 1.09
CA LEU A 26 -5.37 -2.40 -0.10
C LEU A 26 -5.83 -0.95 -0.11
N GLY A 27 -5.67 -0.30 -1.26
CA GLY A 27 -6.23 1.00 -1.58
C GLY A 27 -7.48 0.89 -2.48
N SER A 28 -8.01 2.04 -2.88
CA SER A 28 -9.16 2.12 -3.78
C SER A 28 -8.91 1.36 -5.09
N GLY A 29 -9.90 0.57 -5.51
CA GLY A 29 -9.84 -0.27 -6.72
C GLY A 29 -9.16 -1.63 -6.55
N TRP A 30 -8.62 -1.95 -5.37
CA TRP A 30 -7.89 -3.19 -5.13
C TRP A 30 -8.67 -4.23 -4.30
N GLY A 31 -9.90 -3.91 -3.91
CA GLY A 31 -10.74 -4.79 -3.09
C GLY A 31 -10.99 -6.18 -3.67
N GLY A 32 -10.97 -6.33 -5.00
CA GLY A 32 -11.11 -7.61 -5.69
C GLY A 32 -10.06 -8.68 -5.31
N VAL A 33 -8.95 -8.28 -4.70
CA VAL A 33 -7.92 -9.22 -4.20
C VAL A 33 -8.46 -10.19 -3.15
N THR A 34 -9.45 -9.78 -2.36
CA THR A 34 -10.05 -10.65 -1.33
C THR A 34 -10.75 -11.88 -1.91
N SER A 35 -11.20 -11.84 -3.18
CA SER A 35 -11.78 -13.01 -3.87
C SER A 35 -10.75 -14.11 -4.19
N HIS A 36 -9.45 -13.80 -4.12
CA HIS A 36 -8.36 -14.78 -4.29
C HIS A 36 -7.95 -15.43 -2.97
N LEU A 37 -8.54 -15.03 -1.84
CA LEU A 37 -8.26 -15.64 -0.54
C LEU A 37 -8.93 -17.01 -0.44
N VAL A 38 -8.18 -17.98 0.05
CA VAL A 38 -8.67 -19.29 0.46
C VAL A 38 -8.44 -19.48 1.96
N ASP A 39 -9.29 -20.29 2.59
CA ASP A 39 -9.25 -20.57 4.03
C ASP A 39 -9.17 -19.28 4.87
N SER A 40 -9.98 -18.29 4.53
CA SER A 40 -9.87 -16.95 5.11
C SER A 40 -10.83 -16.72 6.27
N GLU A 41 -10.35 -15.98 7.27
CA GLU A 41 -11.11 -15.48 8.40
C GLU A 41 -11.08 -13.95 8.42
N ARG A 42 -12.22 -13.32 8.76
CA ARG A 42 -12.43 -11.89 8.70
C ARG A 42 -12.58 -11.26 10.08
N PHE A 43 -11.89 -10.17 10.32
CA PHE A 43 -11.90 -9.39 11.56
C PHE A 43 -12.21 -7.91 11.24
N PRO A 44 -13.39 -7.39 11.61
CA PRO A 44 -13.66 -5.95 11.50
C PRO A 44 -12.65 -5.14 12.34
N TYR A 45 -12.15 -4.02 11.82
CA TYR A 45 -11.21 -3.17 12.56
C TYR A 45 -11.79 -2.70 13.89
N ALA A 46 -13.10 -2.46 13.95
CA ALA A 46 -13.80 -2.06 15.17
C ALA A 46 -13.62 -3.06 16.32
N ASN A 47 -13.34 -4.34 16.02
CA ASN A 47 -13.12 -5.39 16.99
C ASN A 47 -11.64 -5.58 17.37
N LEU A 48 -10.73 -4.82 16.73
CA LEU A 48 -9.29 -4.93 16.96
C LEU A 48 -8.78 -3.69 17.69
N PRO A 49 -8.21 -3.84 18.90
CA PRO A 49 -7.72 -2.70 19.68
C PRO A 49 -6.73 -1.83 18.90
N GLY A 50 -7.03 -0.54 18.78
CA GLY A 50 -6.16 0.45 18.13
C GLY A 50 -6.11 0.40 16.61
N PHE A 51 -6.96 -0.41 15.97
CA PHE A 51 -7.16 -0.32 14.53
C PHE A 51 -8.03 0.91 14.20
N PRO A 52 -7.79 1.58 13.07
CA PRO A 52 -8.52 2.80 12.75
C PRO A 52 -9.97 2.52 12.37
N GLN A 53 -10.83 3.52 12.60
CA GLN A 53 -12.17 3.52 12.01
C GLN A 53 -12.03 4.02 10.56
N ALA A 54 -12.27 3.14 9.58
CA ALA A 54 -12.24 3.55 8.18
C ALA A 54 -13.45 4.45 7.86
N SER A 55 -13.19 5.64 7.33
CA SER A 55 -14.25 6.62 6.99
C SER A 55 -14.40 6.85 5.48
N VAL A 56 -13.44 6.39 4.68
CA VAL A 56 -13.40 6.61 3.24
C VAL A 56 -14.22 5.55 2.50
N ALA A 57 -15.10 6.00 1.59
CA ALA A 57 -15.85 5.10 0.72
C ALA A 57 -14.90 4.18 -0.09
N GLY A 58 -15.20 2.88 -0.11
CA GLY A 58 -14.34 1.86 -0.75
C GLY A 58 -13.35 1.19 0.20
N HIS A 59 -13.26 1.62 1.46
CA HIS A 59 -12.47 0.98 2.52
C HIS A 59 -13.40 0.20 3.45
N ALA A 60 -13.32 -1.13 3.42
CA ALA A 60 -14.21 -1.99 4.22
C ALA A 60 -13.90 -1.92 5.73
N GLY A 61 -12.69 -1.50 6.13
CA GLY A 61 -12.27 -1.49 7.52
C GLY A 61 -12.17 -2.90 8.12
N GLU A 62 -11.56 -3.82 7.39
CA GLU A 62 -11.46 -5.23 7.74
C GLU A 62 -10.05 -5.77 7.58
N LEU A 63 -9.65 -6.63 8.49
CA LEU A 63 -8.49 -7.50 8.38
C LEU A 63 -8.96 -8.90 7.98
N TRP A 64 -8.35 -9.47 6.96
CA TRP A 64 -8.53 -10.86 6.58
C TRP A 64 -7.24 -11.62 6.82
N LEU A 65 -7.32 -12.78 7.44
CA LEU A 65 -6.24 -13.75 7.53
C LEU A 65 -6.60 -14.94 6.65
N GLY A 66 -5.70 -15.39 5.79
CA GLY A 66 -5.96 -16.47 4.84
C GLY A 66 -4.74 -16.76 3.97
N ARG A 67 -4.95 -17.36 2.80
CA ARG A 67 -3.88 -17.70 1.86
C ARG A 67 -4.20 -17.19 0.46
N ILE A 68 -3.15 -16.78 -0.25
CA ILE A 68 -3.17 -16.56 -1.71
C ILE A 68 -2.15 -17.54 -2.30
N GLY A 69 -2.61 -18.57 -3.02
CA GLY A 69 -1.79 -19.69 -3.39
C GLY A 69 -1.26 -20.42 -2.15
N ALA A 70 0.07 -20.60 -2.06
CA ALA A 70 0.72 -21.21 -0.90
C ALA A 70 1.10 -20.22 0.21
N VAL A 71 0.93 -18.89 -0.02
CA VAL A 71 1.41 -17.84 0.88
C VAL A 71 0.34 -17.48 1.91
N GLU A 72 0.65 -17.56 3.19
CA GLU A 72 -0.20 -17.02 4.25
C GLU A 72 -0.11 -15.49 4.26
N VAL A 73 -1.27 -14.84 4.21
CA VAL A 73 -1.38 -13.39 4.10
C VAL A 73 -2.30 -12.80 5.16
N ALA A 74 -2.01 -11.55 5.54
CA ALA A 74 -2.88 -10.70 6.30
C ALA A 74 -3.29 -9.51 5.42
N VAL A 75 -4.58 -9.39 5.08
CA VAL A 75 -5.07 -8.37 4.14
C VAL A 75 -5.81 -7.28 4.92
N LEU A 76 -5.27 -6.08 4.90
CA LEU A 76 -5.89 -4.86 5.41
C LEU A 76 -6.75 -4.24 4.29
N SER A 77 -8.08 -4.42 4.36
CA SER A 77 -9.05 -3.84 3.41
C SER A 77 -9.40 -2.42 3.80
N GLY A 78 -8.46 -1.50 3.55
CA GLY A 78 -8.58 -0.09 3.83
C GLY A 78 -7.53 0.44 4.80
N ARG A 79 -7.40 1.77 4.81
CA ARG A 79 -6.46 2.52 5.65
C ARG A 79 -7.09 3.81 6.14
N GLN A 80 -6.50 4.41 7.16
CA GLN A 80 -6.73 5.79 7.53
C GLN A 80 -5.73 6.69 6.80
N HIS A 81 -6.23 7.74 6.14
CA HIS A 81 -5.40 8.73 5.46
C HIS A 81 -5.12 9.93 6.35
N GLY A 82 -4.01 10.62 6.07
CA GLY A 82 -3.65 11.84 6.79
C GLY A 82 -4.69 12.94 6.72
N TYR A 83 -5.44 13.05 5.62
CA TYR A 83 -6.49 14.07 5.47
C TYR A 83 -7.75 13.79 6.31
N GLU A 84 -7.96 12.59 6.82
CA GLU A 84 -9.15 12.25 7.61
C GLU A 84 -9.08 12.85 9.04
N THR A 85 -7.89 12.89 9.60
CA THR A 85 -7.69 13.30 11.01
C THR A 85 -6.55 14.29 11.20
N GLY A 86 -5.76 14.55 10.16
CA GLY A 86 -4.50 15.30 10.27
C GLY A 86 -3.33 14.46 10.82
N ALA A 87 -3.59 13.26 11.35
CA ALA A 87 -2.55 12.35 11.82
C ALA A 87 -2.04 11.45 10.69
N VAL A 88 -0.74 11.20 10.64
CA VAL A 88 -0.12 10.38 9.60
C VAL A 88 0.35 9.01 10.12
N ASP A 89 0.07 8.70 11.37
CA ASP A 89 0.42 7.46 12.05
C ASP A 89 -0.78 6.50 12.25
N GLY A 90 -1.92 6.77 11.61
CA GLY A 90 -3.15 5.98 11.78
C GLY A 90 -3.00 4.48 11.51
N MET A 91 -2.03 4.09 10.67
CA MET A 91 -1.73 2.69 10.39
C MET A 91 -0.60 2.11 11.25
N ALA A 92 -0.11 2.82 12.27
CA ALA A 92 1.01 2.37 13.09
C ALA A 92 0.68 1.09 13.90
N VAL A 93 -0.50 1.04 14.55
CA VAL A 93 -0.92 -0.14 15.31
C VAL A 93 -1.16 -1.34 14.38
N PRO A 94 -1.95 -1.23 13.30
CA PRO A 94 -2.11 -2.33 12.34
C PRO A 94 -0.79 -2.91 11.85
N LEU A 95 0.11 -2.10 11.31
CA LEU A 95 1.36 -2.58 10.72
C LEU A 95 2.30 -3.21 11.75
N ARG A 96 2.44 -2.62 12.94
CA ARG A 96 3.22 -3.21 14.03
C ARG A 96 2.62 -4.52 14.52
N THR A 97 1.29 -4.63 14.56
CA THR A 97 0.60 -5.85 14.95
C THR A 97 0.85 -6.97 13.94
N LEU A 98 0.76 -6.68 12.63
CA LEU A 98 1.01 -7.67 11.59
C LEU A 98 2.49 -8.09 11.54
N HIS A 99 3.42 -7.15 11.75
CA HIS A 99 4.83 -7.51 11.89
C HIS A 99 5.05 -8.46 13.09
N ALA A 100 4.47 -8.15 14.25
CA ALA A 100 4.56 -9.01 15.45
C ALA A 100 3.83 -10.36 15.28
N LEU A 101 2.85 -10.45 14.36
CA LEU A 101 2.17 -11.70 14.00
C LEU A 101 3.04 -12.57 13.08
N GLY A 102 4.04 -12.01 12.39
CA GLY A 102 4.99 -12.73 11.55
C GLY A 102 5.23 -12.16 10.16
N CYS A 103 4.52 -11.09 9.78
CA CYS A 103 4.67 -10.50 8.45
C CYS A 103 6.07 -9.88 8.29
N LYS A 104 6.80 -10.34 7.28
CA LYS A 104 8.13 -9.84 6.88
C LYS A 104 8.03 -8.87 5.70
N PHE A 105 6.94 -8.90 4.97
CA PHE A 105 6.71 -8.11 3.77
C PHE A 105 5.44 -7.27 3.93
N LEU A 106 5.51 -6.01 3.48
CA LEU A 106 4.34 -5.19 3.21
C LEU A 106 4.21 -5.02 1.69
N VAL A 107 3.12 -5.53 1.12
CA VAL A 107 2.71 -5.20 -0.24
C VAL A 107 1.53 -4.25 -0.14
N GLN A 108 1.72 -3.00 -0.57
CA GLN A 108 0.67 -2.00 -0.47
C GLN A 108 0.26 -1.47 -1.84
N THR A 109 -0.98 -1.03 -1.92
CA THR A 109 -1.57 -0.55 -3.16
C THR A 109 -2.28 0.77 -2.95
N ASN A 110 -2.41 1.55 -4.02
CA ASN A 110 -3.12 2.82 -4.02
C ASN A 110 -3.76 3.10 -5.39
N ALA A 111 -4.62 4.10 -5.43
CA ALA A 111 -5.00 4.81 -6.65
C ALA A 111 -4.16 6.09 -6.74
N ALA A 112 -3.75 6.48 -7.95
CA ALA A 112 -2.91 7.64 -8.18
C ALA A 112 -3.26 8.36 -9.48
N GLY A 113 -3.02 9.66 -9.53
CA GLY A 113 -2.99 10.47 -10.74
C GLY A 113 -1.62 10.36 -11.42
N SER A 114 -1.60 10.17 -12.73
CA SER A 114 -0.35 10.10 -13.49
C SER A 114 0.16 11.47 -13.91
N LEU A 115 1.46 11.69 -13.73
CA LEU A 115 2.19 12.84 -14.27
C LEU A 115 2.92 12.51 -15.59
N ASN A 116 2.79 11.26 -16.06
CA ASN A 116 3.38 10.76 -17.29
C ASN A 116 2.27 10.54 -18.34
N ALA A 117 2.34 11.19 -19.47
CA ALA A 117 1.32 11.11 -20.53
C ALA A 117 1.18 9.69 -21.12
N ASP A 118 2.25 8.87 -21.10
CA ASP A 118 2.24 7.49 -21.61
C ASP A 118 1.62 6.50 -20.62
N MET A 119 1.35 6.95 -19.39
CA MET A 119 0.81 6.15 -18.31
C MET A 119 -0.63 6.60 -17.99
N GLY A 120 -1.55 6.34 -18.92
CA GLY A 120 -2.97 6.72 -18.80
C GLY A 120 -3.76 5.87 -17.81
N PRO A 121 -5.07 6.21 -17.59
CA PRO A 121 -5.97 5.46 -16.73
C PRO A 121 -5.99 3.95 -17.03
N GLY A 122 -6.05 3.12 -15.99
CA GLY A 122 -5.95 1.65 -16.08
C GLY A 122 -4.52 1.11 -16.17
N SER A 123 -3.51 1.99 -16.23
CA SER A 123 -2.09 1.60 -16.11
C SER A 123 -1.76 1.19 -14.68
N LEU A 124 -0.77 0.29 -14.55
CA LEU A 124 -0.21 -0.12 -13.28
C LEU A 124 1.25 0.34 -13.18
N MET A 125 1.65 0.86 -12.03
CA MET A 125 3.01 1.35 -11.78
C MET A 125 3.57 0.73 -10.49
N LEU A 126 4.78 0.18 -10.56
CA LEU A 126 5.60 -0.10 -9.38
C LEU A 126 6.17 1.21 -8.85
N VAL A 127 6.05 1.43 -7.57
CA VAL A 127 6.71 2.55 -6.89
C VAL A 127 8.17 2.16 -6.66
N ALA A 128 9.08 2.86 -7.31
CA ALA A 128 10.53 2.67 -7.15
C ALA A 128 11.09 3.52 -6.02
N ASP A 129 10.53 4.72 -5.85
CA ASP A 129 10.91 5.71 -4.86
C ASP A 129 9.73 6.65 -4.57
N HIS A 130 9.87 7.55 -3.59
CA HIS A 130 8.85 8.55 -3.32
C HIS A 130 9.40 9.93 -2.99
N ILE A 131 8.56 10.94 -3.21
CA ILE A 131 8.76 12.30 -2.73
C ILE A 131 7.71 12.59 -1.65
N ASN A 132 8.15 12.83 -0.42
CA ASN A 132 7.29 13.23 0.70
C ASN A 132 7.08 14.76 0.67
N MET A 133 6.09 15.23 -0.12
CA MET A 133 5.79 16.67 -0.24
C MET A 133 5.11 17.23 1.02
N VAL A 134 4.48 16.37 1.82
CA VAL A 134 3.82 16.75 3.08
C VAL A 134 4.83 17.09 4.18
N GLN A 135 6.07 16.58 4.08
CA GLN A 135 7.15 16.77 5.07
C GLN A 135 6.74 16.34 6.50
N ARG A 136 5.85 15.34 6.61
CA ARG A 136 5.45 14.74 7.88
C ARG A 136 5.94 13.30 7.98
N SER A 137 6.28 12.88 9.20
CA SER A 137 6.68 11.51 9.47
C SER A 137 5.77 10.90 10.55
N PRO A 138 5.32 9.65 10.38
CA PRO A 138 4.57 8.93 11.40
C PRO A 138 5.44 8.54 12.61
N LEU A 139 6.74 8.81 12.57
CA LEU A 139 7.70 8.55 13.64
C LEU A 139 7.96 9.78 14.52
N VAL A 140 7.31 10.92 14.27
CA VAL A 140 7.40 12.10 15.14
C VAL A 140 6.94 11.73 16.54
N GLY A 141 7.74 12.06 17.55
CA GLY A 141 7.48 11.69 18.95
C GLY A 141 7.96 10.28 19.34
N ALA A 142 8.42 9.45 18.40
CA ALA A 142 9.06 8.18 18.74
C ALA A 142 10.39 8.44 19.50
N THR A 143 10.72 7.56 20.44
CA THR A 143 11.95 7.60 21.25
C THR A 143 12.91 6.50 20.79
N GLY A 144 14.20 6.64 21.10
CA GLY A 144 15.23 5.68 20.70
C GLY A 144 15.90 6.04 19.37
N SER A 145 17.04 5.41 19.10
CA SER A 145 17.81 5.64 17.86
C SER A 145 17.20 4.96 16.64
N GLU A 146 16.41 3.91 16.84
CA GLU A 146 15.72 3.15 15.79
C GLU A 146 14.70 3.97 15.00
N ARG A 147 14.27 5.14 15.53
CA ARG A 147 13.39 6.07 14.78
C ARG A 147 14.06 6.67 13.53
N PHE A 148 15.38 6.65 13.44
CA PHE A 148 16.12 7.12 12.27
C PHE A 148 16.26 5.99 11.25
N VAL A 149 15.27 5.86 10.39
CA VAL A 149 15.14 4.77 9.41
C VAL A 149 15.78 5.15 8.08
N GLY A 150 16.66 4.29 7.56
CA GLY A 150 17.20 4.43 6.22
C GLY A 150 16.10 4.21 5.16
N MET A 151 15.93 5.18 4.26
CA MET A 151 14.90 5.17 3.22
C MET A 151 15.46 5.02 1.80
N ALA A 152 16.78 4.86 1.63
CA ALA A 152 17.40 4.72 0.30
C ALA A 152 16.83 3.55 -0.52
N ASP A 153 16.49 2.43 0.15
CA ASP A 153 15.83 1.27 -0.44
C ASP A 153 14.44 1.07 0.20
N ALA A 154 13.67 2.14 0.29
CA ALA A 154 12.34 2.11 0.90
C ALA A 154 11.43 1.07 0.21
N TYR A 155 11.52 0.96 -1.11
CA TYR A 155 10.82 -0.03 -1.93
C TYR A 155 11.83 -1.06 -2.42
N ASP A 156 11.70 -2.27 -1.92
CA ASP A 156 12.67 -3.34 -2.08
C ASP A 156 12.92 -3.70 -3.56
N ARG A 157 14.17 -3.61 -3.98
CA ARG A 157 14.58 -3.84 -5.37
C ARG A 157 14.28 -5.27 -5.84
N SER A 158 14.52 -6.27 -5.00
CA SER A 158 14.30 -7.67 -5.40
C SER A 158 12.83 -8.01 -5.53
N LEU A 159 11.96 -7.43 -4.66
CA LEU A 159 10.51 -7.56 -4.78
C LEU A 159 9.99 -6.88 -6.06
N ARG A 160 10.53 -5.70 -6.43
CA ARG A 160 10.17 -5.02 -7.68
C ARG A 160 10.58 -5.85 -8.90
N LEU A 161 11.78 -6.43 -8.90
CA LEU A 161 12.24 -7.31 -9.98
C LEU A 161 11.35 -8.55 -10.11
N ALA A 162 10.99 -9.20 -9.01
CA ALA A 162 10.07 -10.33 -9.00
C ALA A 162 8.68 -9.94 -9.54
N ALA A 163 8.13 -8.81 -9.12
CA ALA A 163 6.86 -8.29 -9.60
C ALA A 163 6.87 -8.03 -11.11
N ARG A 164 7.96 -7.45 -11.65
CA ARG A 164 8.13 -7.25 -13.10
C ARG A 164 8.19 -8.57 -13.87
N GLN A 165 8.87 -9.58 -13.35
CA GLN A 165 8.90 -10.91 -13.98
C GLN A 165 7.50 -11.54 -14.02
N VAL A 166 6.71 -11.39 -12.94
CA VAL A 166 5.32 -11.87 -12.92
C VAL A 166 4.48 -11.12 -13.95
N ALA A 167 4.56 -9.79 -13.99
CA ALA A 167 3.82 -8.97 -14.95
C ALA A 167 4.16 -9.35 -16.40
N ASN A 168 5.44 -9.55 -16.71
CA ASN A 168 5.89 -9.99 -18.04
C ASN A 168 5.31 -11.36 -18.43
N ARG A 169 5.30 -12.33 -17.48
CA ARG A 169 4.69 -13.66 -17.75
C ARG A 169 3.19 -13.60 -18.02
N LEU A 170 2.51 -12.62 -17.41
CA LEU A 170 1.07 -12.39 -17.59
C LEU A 170 0.74 -11.46 -18.79
N GLY A 171 1.74 -10.96 -19.51
CA GLY A 171 1.55 -9.99 -20.57
C GLY A 171 1.00 -8.64 -20.09
N VAL A 172 1.24 -8.28 -18.82
CA VAL A 172 0.79 -7.03 -18.22
C VAL A 172 1.89 -5.98 -18.30
N LYS A 173 1.63 -4.88 -19.02
CA LYS A 173 2.54 -3.73 -19.01
C LYS A 173 2.54 -3.11 -17.60
N LEU A 174 3.71 -3.09 -16.98
CA LEU A 174 3.92 -2.53 -15.65
C LEU A 174 4.96 -1.43 -15.74
N PHE A 175 4.55 -0.21 -15.46
CA PHE A 175 5.44 0.96 -15.36
C PHE A 175 6.23 0.91 -14.05
N GLU A 176 7.27 1.70 -13.94
CA GLU A 176 8.02 1.91 -12.70
C GLU A 176 8.37 3.39 -12.59
N GLY A 177 8.20 3.98 -11.40
CA GLY A 177 8.40 5.41 -11.25
C GLY A 177 8.36 5.90 -9.81
N VAL A 178 8.46 7.21 -9.66
CA VAL A 178 8.48 7.95 -8.39
C VAL A 178 7.06 8.39 -8.02
N TYR A 179 6.62 8.01 -6.82
CA TYR A 179 5.33 8.41 -6.26
C TYR A 179 5.49 9.66 -5.39
N LEU A 180 4.74 10.71 -5.67
CA LEU A 180 4.71 11.92 -4.84
C LEU A 180 3.49 11.88 -3.92
N TRP A 181 3.73 12.09 -2.62
CA TRP A 181 2.68 12.12 -1.62
C TRP A 181 2.28 13.54 -1.28
N CYS A 182 1.00 13.87 -1.53
CA CYS A 182 0.29 15.04 -1.04
C CYS A 182 -0.66 14.68 0.10
N LEU A 183 -1.00 15.64 0.96
CA LEU A 183 -1.92 15.38 2.07
C LEU A 183 -3.35 15.17 1.57
N GLY A 184 -3.82 15.99 0.65
CA GLY A 184 -5.24 16.09 0.28
C GLY A 184 -6.07 16.83 1.34
N PRO A 185 -7.41 16.72 1.34
CA PRO A 185 -8.26 15.93 0.44
C PRO A 185 -8.50 16.56 -0.95
N GLN A 186 -8.11 17.85 -1.16
CA GLN A 186 -8.23 18.48 -2.47
C GLN A 186 -7.25 17.87 -3.47
N PHE A 187 -7.65 17.81 -4.74
CA PHE A 187 -6.74 17.52 -5.83
C PHE A 187 -5.79 18.69 -6.05
N GLU A 188 -4.67 18.39 -6.71
CA GLU A 188 -3.62 19.34 -7.01
C GLU A 188 -4.08 20.35 -8.08
N THR A 189 -3.48 21.53 -8.06
CA THR A 189 -3.62 22.52 -9.14
C THR A 189 -2.71 22.15 -10.33
N PRO A 190 -3.00 22.63 -11.56
CA PRO A 190 -2.09 22.46 -12.70
C PRO A 190 -0.68 23.03 -12.46
N ALA A 191 -0.54 24.05 -11.60
CA ALA A 191 0.76 24.63 -11.27
C ALA A 191 1.57 23.68 -10.37
N GLU A 192 0.92 23.09 -9.36
CA GLU A 192 1.53 22.06 -8.50
C GLU A 192 1.97 20.85 -9.32
N ILE A 193 1.14 20.36 -10.25
CA ILE A 193 1.51 19.24 -11.13
C ILE A 193 2.73 19.55 -11.99
N ARG A 194 2.85 20.79 -12.54
CA ARG A 194 4.08 21.18 -13.28
C ARG A 194 5.31 21.17 -12.38
N ALA A 195 5.17 21.65 -11.12
CA ALA A 195 6.26 21.63 -10.15
C ALA A 195 6.66 20.20 -9.78
N PHE A 196 5.68 19.32 -9.52
CA PHE A 196 5.92 17.93 -9.17
C PHE A 196 6.61 17.14 -10.27
N ARG A 197 6.25 17.39 -11.54
CA ARG A 197 6.98 16.84 -12.70
C ARG A 197 8.42 17.32 -12.75
N ALA A 198 8.67 18.60 -12.48
CA ALA A 198 10.02 19.14 -12.44
C ALA A 198 10.87 18.54 -11.29
N LEU A 199 10.24 18.10 -10.20
CA LEU A 199 10.88 17.36 -9.11
C LEU A 199 11.13 15.87 -9.45
N GLY A 200 10.63 15.38 -10.58
CA GLY A 200 10.83 14.01 -11.02
C GLY A 200 9.75 13.02 -10.60
N ALA A 201 8.55 13.49 -10.21
CA ALA A 201 7.44 12.62 -9.90
C ALA A 201 6.76 12.08 -11.17
N ASP A 202 6.40 10.79 -11.16
CA ASP A 202 5.65 10.07 -12.20
C ASP A 202 4.17 9.90 -11.86
N ALA A 203 3.85 9.81 -10.56
CA ALA A 203 2.48 9.68 -10.06
C ALA A 203 2.30 10.47 -8.77
N VAL A 204 1.07 10.91 -8.48
CA VAL A 204 0.70 11.65 -7.27
C VAL A 204 -0.49 11.00 -6.58
N GLY A 205 -0.48 11.01 -5.25
CA GLY A 205 -1.61 10.54 -4.44
C GLY A 205 -1.47 10.91 -2.97
N MET A 206 -2.42 10.44 -2.15
CA MET A 206 -2.65 10.95 -0.79
C MET A 206 -2.38 9.89 0.31
N SER A 207 -1.58 8.85 0.02
CA SER A 207 -1.34 7.71 0.92
C SER A 207 0.06 7.13 0.77
N THR A 208 0.28 5.89 1.24
CA THR A 208 1.42 5.02 0.89
C THR A 208 2.73 5.37 1.58
N VAL A 209 3.14 6.63 1.61
CA VAL A 209 4.43 7.04 2.19
C VAL A 209 4.47 6.87 3.70
N PRO A 210 3.46 7.27 4.49
CA PRO A 210 3.45 7.02 5.92
C PRO A 210 3.56 5.53 6.27
N GLU A 211 2.82 4.68 5.55
CA GLU A 211 2.82 3.25 5.77
C GLU A 211 4.14 2.61 5.37
N THR A 212 4.79 3.11 4.30
CA THR A 212 6.15 2.71 3.92
C THR A 212 7.14 3.01 5.05
N ILE A 213 7.09 4.23 5.61
CA ILE A 213 7.96 4.62 6.73
C ILE A 213 7.75 3.72 7.95
N LEU A 214 6.48 3.45 8.31
CA LEU A 214 6.12 2.57 9.43
C LEU A 214 6.60 1.13 9.22
N ALA A 215 6.43 0.59 8.01
CA ALA A 215 6.86 -0.76 7.66
C ALA A 215 8.39 -0.89 7.69
N ARG A 216 9.09 0.08 7.11
CA ARG A 216 10.58 0.12 7.17
C ARG A 216 11.10 0.24 8.59
N HIS A 217 10.46 1.06 9.43
CA HIS A 217 10.77 1.16 10.85
C HIS A 217 10.54 -0.17 11.59
N ALA A 218 9.53 -0.94 11.21
CA ALA A 218 9.29 -2.27 11.77
C ALA A 218 10.21 -3.37 11.19
N GLY A 219 11.10 -3.04 10.25
CA GLY A 219 12.00 -4.02 9.60
C GLY A 219 11.36 -4.81 8.45
N MET A 220 10.18 -4.42 7.99
CA MET A 220 9.51 -5.08 6.85
C MET A 220 10.12 -4.61 5.52
N ARG A 221 10.17 -5.52 4.55
CA ARG A 221 10.46 -5.20 3.14
C ARG A 221 9.20 -4.73 2.45
N VAL A 222 9.26 -3.66 1.66
CA VAL A 222 8.09 -3.02 1.09
C VAL A 222 8.07 -3.13 -0.43
N LEU A 223 6.90 -3.49 -0.98
CA LEU A 223 6.53 -3.35 -2.37
C LEU A 223 5.29 -2.47 -2.45
N ALA A 224 5.23 -1.53 -3.39
CA ALA A 224 4.05 -0.71 -3.60
C ALA A 224 3.66 -0.67 -5.08
N LEU A 225 2.35 -0.76 -5.34
CA LEU A 225 1.77 -0.67 -6.67
C LEU A 225 0.71 0.44 -6.70
N SER A 226 0.80 1.29 -7.71
CA SER A 226 -0.21 2.30 -8.01
C SER A 226 -1.08 1.86 -9.17
N LEU A 227 -2.40 1.98 -9.02
CA LEU A 227 -3.36 1.93 -10.10
C LEU A 227 -3.61 3.36 -10.56
N ILE A 228 -3.27 3.66 -11.79
CA ILE A 228 -3.51 4.97 -12.38
C ILE A 228 -4.99 5.11 -12.72
N THR A 229 -5.64 6.10 -12.12
CA THR A 229 -7.08 6.35 -12.30
C THR A 229 -7.37 7.54 -13.20
N ASN A 230 -6.42 8.44 -13.34
CA ASN A 230 -6.57 9.67 -14.14
C ASN A 230 -5.19 10.22 -14.51
N LEU A 231 -5.13 11.05 -15.51
CA LEU A 231 -4.02 11.99 -15.67
C LEU A 231 -4.16 13.11 -14.63
N ALA A 232 -3.04 13.58 -14.08
CA ALA A 232 -3.03 14.61 -13.06
C ALA A 232 -3.60 15.96 -13.57
N ALA A 233 -3.96 16.85 -12.66
CA ALA A 233 -4.61 18.11 -12.98
C ALA A 233 -3.88 18.92 -14.06
N GLY A 234 -4.62 19.38 -15.09
CA GLY A 234 -4.09 20.16 -16.19
C GLY A 234 -3.32 19.35 -17.26
N MET A 235 -3.25 18.02 -17.15
CA MET A 235 -2.65 17.15 -18.17
C MET A 235 -3.68 16.62 -19.18
N SER A 236 -4.95 16.62 -18.80
CA SER A 236 -6.10 16.38 -19.70
C SER A 236 -7.12 17.49 -19.54
N GLY A 237 -8.10 17.54 -20.44
CA GLY A 237 -9.25 18.45 -20.29
C GLY A 237 -10.30 17.99 -19.27
N GLU A 238 -10.09 16.87 -18.59
CA GLU A 238 -11.05 16.29 -17.66
C GLU A 238 -11.02 16.98 -16.29
N GLN A 239 -12.19 17.21 -15.74
CA GLN A 239 -12.34 17.68 -14.36
C GLN A 239 -12.23 16.51 -13.40
N LEU A 240 -11.24 16.55 -12.50
CA LEU A 240 -11.00 15.51 -11.53
C LEU A 240 -12.10 15.48 -10.46
N SER A 241 -12.51 14.26 -10.08
CA SER A 241 -13.42 14.03 -8.96
C SER A 241 -13.17 12.67 -8.32
N HIS A 242 -13.52 12.53 -7.05
CA HIS A 242 -13.42 11.24 -6.36
C HIS A 242 -14.28 10.15 -7.02
N ALA A 243 -15.46 10.52 -7.52
CA ALA A 243 -16.35 9.59 -8.24
C ALA A 243 -15.69 9.04 -9.52
N LEU A 244 -15.04 9.92 -10.30
CA LEU A 244 -14.29 9.50 -11.50
C LEU A 244 -13.14 8.56 -11.12
N THR A 245 -12.38 8.90 -10.08
CA THR A 245 -11.29 8.05 -9.57
C THR A 245 -11.79 6.64 -9.21
N LEU A 246 -12.91 6.54 -8.48
CA LEU A 246 -13.49 5.24 -8.10
C LEU A 246 -14.00 4.46 -9.32
N ALA A 247 -14.66 5.11 -10.27
CA ALA A 247 -15.16 4.47 -11.49
C ALA A 247 -13.99 3.88 -12.32
N GLN A 248 -12.93 4.64 -12.53
CA GLN A 248 -11.74 4.18 -13.26
C GLN A 248 -11.00 3.06 -12.51
N ALA A 249 -10.93 3.15 -11.19
CA ALA A 249 -10.35 2.11 -10.36
C ALA A 249 -11.14 0.78 -10.48
N GLN A 250 -12.49 0.85 -10.53
CA GLN A 250 -13.33 -0.32 -10.69
C GLN A 250 -13.12 -1.01 -12.05
N LEU A 251 -12.99 -0.24 -13.14
CA LEU A 251 -12.75 -0.78 -14.49
C LEU A 251 -11.46 -1.59 -14.59
N ALA A 252 -10.43 -1.22 -13.85
CA ALA A 252 -9.13 -1.89 -13.86
C ALA A 252 -8.96 -2.94 -12.74
N SER A 253 -9.94 -3.08 -11.83
CA SER A 253 -9.86 -3.87 -10.60
C SER A 253 -9.50 -5.34 -10.86
N ASP A 254 -10.11 -6.00 -11.84
CA ASP A 254 -9.85 -7.41 -12.15
C ASP A 254 -8.41 -7.65 -12.61
N LYS A 255 -7.90 -6.81 -13.51
CA LYS A 255 -6.52 -6.87 -13.98
C LYS A 255 -5.53 -6.64 -12.83
N ALA A 256 -5.79 -5.63 -12.03
CA ALA A 256 -4.95 -5.26 -10.88
C ALA A 256 -4.93 -6.37 -9.82
N SER A 257 -6.09 -6.92 -9.46
CA SER A 257 -6.25 -7.97 -8.46
C SER A 257 -5.56 -9.28 -8.89
N ARG A 258 -5.72 -9.69 -10.16
CA ARG A 258 -5.02 -10.88 -10.69
C ARG A 258 -3.52 -10.71 -10.69
N LEU A 259 -3.01 -9.55 -11.09
CA LEU A 259 -1.57 -9.29 -11.04
C LEU A 259 -1.06 -9.32 -9.60
N LEU A 260 -1.74 -8.64 -8.67
CA LEU A 260 -1.33 -8.62 -7.26
C LEU A 260 -1.35 -10.01 -6.64
N ALA A 261 -2.39 -10.80 -6.86
CA ALA A 261 -2.47 -12.18 -6.38
C ALA A 261 -1.33 -13.06 -6.93
N ALA A 262 -1.00 -12.91 -8.22
CA ALA A 262 0.13 -13.63 -8.83
C ALA A 262 1.49 -13.18 -8.26
N ILE A 263 1.68 -11.89 -8.02
CA ILE A 263 2.89 -11.37 -7.36
C ILE A 263 3.01 -11.99 -5.96
N VAL A 264 1.97 -11.91 -5.15
CA VAL A 264 1.97 -12.45 -3.78
C VAL A 264 2.28 -13.95 -3.78
N SER A 265 1.62 -14.73 -4.65
CA SER A 265 1.89 -16.17 -4.78
C SER A 265 3.35 -16.49 -5.14
N SER A 266 4.04 -15.56 -5.81
CA SER A 266 5.44 -15.74 -6.18
C SER A 266 6.42 -15.42 -5.05
N LEU A 267 6.00 -14.67 -4.03
CA LEU A 267 6.89 -14.25 -2.92
C LEU A 267 7.30 -15.43 -2.02
N SER A 268 6.52 -16.52 -1.97
CA SER A 268 6.85 -17.70 -1.17
C SER A 268 8.09 -18.44 -1.66
N LEU A 269 8.47 -18.24 -2.91
CA LEU A 269 9.64 -18.90 -3.53
C LEU A 269 10.95 -18.12 -3.32
N ALA A 270 10.90 -16.89 -2.86
CA ALA A 270 12.05 -16.00 -2.69
C ALA A 270 12.55 -15.90 -1.23
N GLY A 271 11.99 -16.70 -0.31
CA GLY A 271 12.11 -16.52 1.14
C GLY A 271 13.47 -16.89 1.77
N ASP A 272 14.37 -17.60 1.12
CA ASP A 272 15.61 -18.09 1.73
C ASP A 272 16.92 -17.71 1.00
N GLY A 273 16.86 -16.75 0.10
CA GLY A 273 18.06 -16.13 -0.44
C GLY A 273 18.67 -15.18 0.59
N SER A 274 19.47 -15.68 1.51
CA SER A 274 20.37 -14.89 2.36
C SER A 274 21.32 -14.11 1.46
N ALA A 275 20.98 -12.88 1.13
CA ALA A 275 21.97 -11.88 0.77
C ALA A 275 22.48 -11.32 2.09
N ALA A 276 23.59 -11.87 2.60
CA ALA A 276 24.45 -11.23 3.56
C ALA A 276 25.06 -9.93 2.97
N PRO A 277 25.57 -9.03 3.81
CA PRO A 277 25.76 -7.61 3.59
C PRO A 277 26.69 -7.25 2.44
#